data_e6328c27e8dad00dc3fcb3cada248ac9
#
_entry.id   e6328c27e8dad00dc3fcb3cada248ac9
#
_cell.length_a   1.000
_cell.length_b   1.000
_cell.length_c   1.000
_cell.angle_alpha   90.00
_cell.angle_beta   90.00
_cell.angle_gamma   90.00
#
_symmetry.space_group_name_H-M   'P 1'
#
loop_
_entity.id
_entity.type
_entity.pdbx_description
1 polymer ?
#
loop_
_entity_poly.entity_id
_entity_poly.type
_entity_poly.pdbx_seq_one_letter_code
_entity_poly.pdbx_strand_id
1 'polypeptide(L)'
;AEGLQHPAFTQESFDKLKSMTITGLKTEEKSTPQIASRVYKALSYGKQTAQGEFTTEESVKNISLDDVKVSYKNFITPSRSYLTFVGDITAANAKALTEKYLGKWDGKKLPVPTAPKAENPAKTEIDFINIPTAVQAEIRVGNIVNNPLSNPDYHALLLANYILGGGAESKLFMNLREKHGFTYGSYSSVGNGRFPALFTATAAVRTEKVDSASSEIFKEILAMRDGKVTAENLANAKALYNGSFALGMEDPAKTATYASNILINGLEKDFYRTFLQKINAVTLDDIKRVSAKYFSENNSRILIAGNADKIIPGLLKYGFPIKKYDRFANPVVEEVKEVKADPSVKTTDKISAFDIVDSYLKAIGGKEELKKINSSLTNLSMDVMGRSFDGTEKKMLPNSTAMELKMGTMTIFKQVFNGTSGYQQRGPQKKDLDEEETKELKDEKGIFPQLSYLSSDYKLDYLGSGNYNNEATYRLKVVMPSGKTSIQQYSIKSGLLLQEEATTADGKVETTVYNDYRKAGNFTVPFELIKNRDEQEVTFKVTDIKFNEGVSSQDFQ
;
A
#
# COMPACT_ATOMS: atom_id res chain seq x y z
N ALA A 1 36.48 22.63 -23.40
CA ALA A 1 35.98 22.84 -24.75
C ALA A 1 36.26 21.62 -25.65
N GLU A 2 37.50 21.09 -25.66
CA GLU A 2 37.87 19.99 -26.54
C GLU A 2 37.09 18.70 -26.24
N GLY A 3 37.01 18.26 -24.99
CA GLY A 3 36.24 17.07 -24.62
C GLY A 3 34.72 17.20 -24.91
N LEU A 4 34.21 18.44 -25.03
CA LEU A 4 32.82 18.69 -25.43
C LEU A 4 32.66 18.65 -26.98
N GLN A 5 33.64 19.11 -27.75
CA GLN A 5 33.54 19.15 -29.21
C GLN A 5 34.04 17.86 -29.86
N HIS A 6 35.04 17.22 -29.23
CA HIS A 6 35.71 16.03 -29.74
C HIS A 6 35.83 14.95 -28.64
N PRO A 7 34.70 14.39 -28.16
CA PRO A 7 34.73 13.39 -27.09
C PRO A 7 35.38 12.07 -27.60
N ALA A 8 36.23 11.48 -26.80
CA ALA A 8 36.81 10.18 -27.07
C ALA A 8 35.86 9.07 -26.61
N PHE A 9 35.04 8.56 -27.51
CA PHE A 9 34.22 7.39 -27.28
C PHE A 9 34.98 6.11 -27.57
N THR A 10 35.51 5.47 -26.52
CA THR A 10 36.25 4.19 -26.66
C THR A 10 35.34 3.00 -26.37
N GLN A 11 35.59 1.87 -27.06
CA GLN A 11 34.84 0.63 -26.82
C GLN A 11 35.02 0.15 -25.37
N GLU A 12 36.25 0.20 -24.84
CA GLU A 12 36.55 -0.20 -23.46
C GLU A 12 35.74 0.56 -22.43
N SER A 13 35.69 1.90 -22.53
CA SER A 13 34.88 2.72 -21.62
C SER A 13 33.39 2.44 -21.74
N PHE A 14 32.91 2.23 -22.96
CA PHE A 14 31.53 1.88 -23.22
C PHE A 14 31.15 0.53 -22.58
N ASP A 15 31.95 -0.52 -22.79
CA ASP A 15 31.68 -1.85 -22.26
C ASP A 15 31.72 -1.86 -20.73
N LYS A 16 32.66 -1.11 -20.12
CA LYS A 16 32.76 -0.94 -18.69
C LYS A 16 31.49 -0.27 -18.11
N LEU A 17 31.08 0.86 -18.69
CA LEU A 17 29.88 1.59 -18.24
C LEU A 17 28.61 0.75 -18.45
N LYS A 18 28.50 0.06 -19.58
CA LYS A 18 27.38 -0.84 -19.87
C LYS A 18 27.27 -1.94 -18.82
N SER A 19 28.37 -2.60 -18.49
CA SER A 19 28.42 -3.64 -17.46
C SER A 19 28.07 -3.11 -16.06
N MET A 20 28.61 -1.94 -15.69
CA MET A 20 28.29 -1.28 -14.42
C MET A 20 26.80 -0.92 -14.33
N THR A 21 26.21 -0.39 -15.40
CA THR A 21 24.79 -0.04 -15.47
C THR A 21 23.90 -1.27 -15.30
N ILE A 22 24.21 -2.36 -16.00
CA ILE A 22 23.46 -3.63 -15.87
C ILE A 22 23.54 -4.17 -14.44
N THR A 23 24.73 -4.11 -13.81
CA THR A 23 24.90 -4.53 -12.41
C THR A 23 24.08 -3.66 -11.44
N GLY A 24 24.08 -2.35 -11.67
CA GLY A 24 23.26 -1.41 -10.90
C GLY A 24 21.76 -1.72 -11.01
N LEU A 25 21.26 -1.93 -12.23
CA LEU A 25 19.86 -2.27 -12.50
C LEU A 25 19.43 -3.56 -11.78
N LYS A 26 20.26 -4.60 -11.77
CA LYS A 26 19.98 -5.84 -11.02
C LYS A 26 19.86 -5.62 -9.52
N THR A 27 20.59 -4.65 -8.98
CA THR A 27 20.47 -4.27 -7.56
C THR A 27 19.20 -3.46 -7.32
N GLU A 28 18.89 -2.52 -8.20
CA GLU A 28 17.66 -1.70 -8.13
C GLU A 28 16.39 -2.54 -8.23
N GLU A 29 16.40 -3.61 -9.02
CA GLU A 29 15.27 -4.54 -9.16
C GLU A 29 14.91 -5.32 -7.88
N LYS A 30 15.80 -5.31 -6.88
CA LYS A 30 15.58 -5.91 -5.56
C LYS A 30 15.21 -4.86 -4.50
N SER A 31 15.29 -3.58 -4.84
CA SER A 31 15.05 -2.47 -3.92
C SER A 31 13.59 -2.02 -3.98
N THR A 32 12.83 -2.26 -2.91
CA THR A 32 11.44 -1.81 -2.80
C THR A 32 11.27 -0.31 -3.06
N PRO A 33 12.09 0.60 -2.48
CA PRO A 33 12.00 2.04 -2.76
C PRO A 33 12.23 2.41 -4.23
N GLN A 34 13.19 1.76 -4.90
CA GLN A 34 13.51 2.03 -6.30
C GLN A 34 12.38 1.54 -7.22
N ILE A 35 11.86 0.35 -6.96
CA ILE A 35 10.70 -0.20 -7.68
C ILE A 35 9.49 0.72 -7.52
N ALA A 36 9.17 1.12 -6.29
CA ALA A 36 8.06 2.03 -6.01
C ALA A 36 8.22 3.37 -6.74
N SER A 37 9.43 3.95 -6.73
CA SER A 37 9.71 5.22 -7.41
C SER A 37 9.53 5.13 -8.92
N ARG A 38 10.09 4.09 -9.52
CA ARG A 38 10.04 3.83 -10.96
C ARG A 38 8.61 3.63 -11.45
N VAL A 39 7.88 2.72 -10.78
CA VAL A 39 6.50 2.41 -11.16
C VAL A 39 5.59 3.61 -10.94
N TYR A 40 5.76 4.37 -9.85
CA TYR A 40 4.98 5.57 -9.60
C TYR A 40 5.13 6.61 -10.71
N LYS A 41 6.37 6.86 -11.18
CA LYS A 41 6.62 7.76 -12.32
C LYS A 41 6.02 7.22 -13.61
N ALA A 42 6.20 5.94 -13.91
CA ALA A 42 5.69 5.31 -15.11
C ALA A 42 4.15 5.37 -15.20
N LEU A 43 3.46 5.13 -14.08
CA LEU A 43 2.00 5.21 -14.02
C LEU A 43 1.47 6.65 -14.05
N SER A 44 2.24 7.61 -13.50
CA SER A 44 1.84 9.02 -13.45
C SER A 44 2.07 9.76 -14.75
N TYR A 45 3.20 9.54 -15.41
CA TYR A 45 3.57 10.24 -16.63
C TYR A 45 3.30 9.44 -17.91
N GLY A 46 3.10 8.13 -17.79
CA GLY A 46 3.02 7.20 -18.92
C GLY A 46 4.40 6.67 -19.35
N LYS A 47 4.52 5.37 -19.56
CA LYS A 47 5.78 4.66 -19.90
C LYS A 47 6.43 5.14 -21.20
N GLN A 48 5.69 5.84 -22.07
CA GLN A 48 6.17 6.34 -23.36
C GLN A 48 6.65 7.79 -23.30
N THR A 49 6.72 8.38 -22.11
CA THR A 49 7.19 9.76 -21.92
C THR A 49 8.58 9.76 -21.30
N ALA A 50 9.36 10.81 -21.55
CA ALA A 50 10.70 10.96 -20.97
C ALA A 50 10.71 10.97 -19.41
N GLN A 51 9.58 11.32 -18.76
CA GLN A 51 9.48 11.31 -17.31
C GLN A 51 9.02 9.95 -16.75
N GLY A 52 8.30 9.16 -17.55
CA GLY A 52 7.72 7.89 -17.13
C GLY A 52 8.45 6.65 -17.64
N GLU A 53 9.30 6.80 -18.69
CA GLU A 53 10.17 5.73 -19.14
C GLU A 53 11.25 5.41 -18.09
N PHE A 54 11.76 4.21 -18.11
CA PHE A 54 12.86 3.78 -17.26
C PHE A 54 13.74 2.75 -17.96
N THR A 55 15.01 2.79 -17.56
CA THR A 55 16.03 1.90 -18.12
C THR A 55 15.81 0.47 -17.63
N THR A 56 15.95 -0.51 -18.53
CA THR A 56 15.92 -1.94 -18.23
C THR A 56 17.22 -2.61 -18.65
N GLU A 57 17.51 -3.80 -18.11
CA GLU A 57 18.67 -4.58 -18.55
C GLU A 57 18.63 -4.85 -20.06
N GLU A 58 17.45 -5.14 -20.60
CA GLU A 58 17.25 -5.37 -22.02
C GLU A 58 17.55 -4.12 -22.86
N SER A 59 17.00 -2.96 -22.45
CA SER A 59 17.26 -1.71 -23.16
C SER A 59 18.74 -1.36 -23.19
N VAL A 60 19.46 -1.55 -22.07
CA VAL A 60 20.91 -1.31 -22.00
C VAL A 60 21.69 -2.31 -22.88
N LYS A 61 21.31 -3.58 -22.91
CA LYS A 61 21.94 -4.58 -23.77
C LYS A 61 21.84 -4.25 -25.26
N ASN A 62 20.74 -3.61 -25.66
CA ASN A 62 20.48 -3.24 -27.04
C ASN A 62 21.19 -1.95 -27.49
N ILE A 63 21.75 -1.16 -26.57
CA ILE A 63 22.52 0.05 -26.92
C ILE A 63 23.90 -0.33 -27.43
N SER A 64 24.29 0.25 -28.56
CA SER A 64 25.63 0.17 -29.14
C SER A 64 26.46 1.45 -28.89
N LEU A 65 27.78 1.39 -29.05
CA LEU A 65 28.63 2.58 -28.99
C LEU A 65 28.27 3.60 -30.08
N ASP A 66 27.81 3.13 -31.23
CA ASP A 66 27.39 4.03 -32.31
C ASP A 66 26.09 4.77 -31.97
N ASP A 67 25.16 4.13 -31.27
CA ASP A 67 23.97 4.82 -30.77
C ASP A 67 24.34 5.98 -29.81
N VAL A 68 25.34 5.76 -28.95
CA VAL A 68 25.87 6.80 -28.05
C VAL A 68 26.46 7.96 -28.85
N LYS A 69 27.29 7.68 -29.90
CA LYS A 69 27.87 8.72 -30.76
C LYS A 69 26.81 9.49 -31.54
N VAL A 70 25.79 8.79 -32.05
CA VAL A 70 24.66 9.40 -32.79
C VAL A 70 23.83 10.27 -31.84
N SER A 71 23.54 9.78 -30.66
CA SER A 71 22.80 10.53 -29.63
C SER A 71 23.56 11.81 -29.23
N TYR A 72 24.86 11.69 -28.95
CA TYR A 72 25.70 12.84 -28.64
C TYR A 72 25.66 13.91 -29.74
N LYS A 73 25.90 13.53 -30.99
CA LYS A 73 25.87 14.42 -32.14
C LYS A 73 24.52 15.10 -32.35
N ASN A 74 23.44 14.40 -32.03
CA ASN A 74 22.08 14.91 -32.23
C ASN A 74 21.62 15.84 -31.11
N PHE A 75 22.03 15.62 -29.87
CA PHE A 75 21.44 16.30 -28.71
C PHE A 75 22.40 17.25 -27.98
N ILE A 76 23.73 17.09 -28.11
CA ILE A 76 24.69 18.00 -27.51
C ILE A 76 25.07 19.07 -28.55
N THR A 77 24.35 20.18 -28.51
CA THR A 77 24.46 21.24 -29.52
C THR A 77 24.51 22.63 -28.87
N PRO A 78 25.16 23.63 -29.48
CA PRO A 78 25.19 25.00 -28.96
C PRO A 78 23.80 25.62 -28.86
N SER A 79 22.85 25.20 -29.72
CA SER A 79 21.49 25.80 -29.78
C SER A 79 20.66 25.57 -28.51
N ARG A 80 21.11 24.66 -27.62
CA ARG A 80 20.45 24.30 -26.35
C ARG A 80 21.38 24.39 -25.15
N SER A 81 22.53 25.04 -25.33
CA SER A 81 23.51 25.20 -24.27
C SER A 81 23.40 26.56 -23.61
N TYR A 82 23.52 26.59 -22.30
CA TYR A 82 23.65 27.79 -21.49
C TYR A 82 25.01 27.75 -20.82
N LEU A 83 25.79 28.82 -20.99
CA LEU A 83 27.10 28.97 -20.38
C LEU A 83 27.06 30.11 -19.38
N THR A 84 27.36 29.82 -18.15
CA THR A 84 27.36 30.81 -17.06
C THR A 84 28.74 30.89 -16.44
N PHE A 85 29.24 32.10 -16.31
CA PHE A 85 30.51 32.40 -15.63
C PHE A 85 30.22 33.08 -14.29
N VAL A 86 30.90 32.66 -13.26
CA VAL A 86 30.86 33.28 -11.94
C VAL A 86 32.27 33.30 -11.34
N GLY A 87 32.67 34.41 -10.73
CA GLY A 87 33.98 34.62 -10.18
C GLY A 87 34.61 35.94 -10.64
N ASP A 88 35.93 36.11 -10.43
CA ASP A 88 36.66 37.30 -10.83
C ASP A 88 36.99 37.28 -12.34
N ILE A 89 35.95 37.55 -13.14
CA ILE A 89 36.03 37.59 -14.61
C ILE A 89 35.14 38.71 -15.17
N THR A 90 35.70 39.49 -16.09
CA THR A 90 34.88 40.50 -16.79
C THR A 90 34.02 39.88 -17.87
N ALA A 91 32.89 40.50 -18.17
CA ALA A 91 32.03 40.07 -19.29
C ALA A 91 32.77 40.05 -20.66
N ALA A 92 33.69 40.97 -20.88
CA ALA A 92 34.52 41.01 -22.09
C ALA A 92 35.42 39.79 -22.19
N ASN A 93 36.10 39.43 -21.07
CA ASN A 93 36.98 38.25 -21.01
C ASN A 93 36.16 36.96 -21.15
N ALA A 94 35.02 36.85 -20.48
CA ALA A 94 34.12 35.70 -20.62
C ALA A 94 33.67 35.50 -22.07
N LYS A 95 33.28 36.58 -22.75
CA LYS A 95 32.93 36.55 -24.16
C LYS A 95 34.08 36.11 -25.04
N ALA A 96 35.27 36.72 -24.87
CA ALA A 96 36.46 36.37 -25.63
C ALA A 96 36.87 34.91 -25.49
N LEU A 97 36.81 34.37 -24.24
CA LEU A 97 37.09 32.95 -23.98
C LEU A 97 36.03 32.05 -24.66
N THR A 98 34.77 32.40 -24.60
CA THR A 98 33.68 31.66 -25.26
C THR A 98 33.88 31.61 -26.76
N GLU A 99 34.12 32.78 -27.39
CA GLU A 99 34.38 32.86 -28.83
C GLU A 99 35.63 32.09 -29.25
N LYS A 100 36.72 32.19 -28.45
CA LYS A 100 37.97 31.47 -28.72
C LYS A 100 37.79 29.93 -28.71
N TYR A 101 37.09 29.42 -27.70
CA TYR A 101 37.04 27.98 -27.44
C TYR A 101 35.78 27.28 -27.90
N LEU A 102 34.68 28.01 -28.05
CA LEU A 102 33.37 27.45 -28.45
C LEU A 102 32.79 28.13 -29.70
N GLY A 103 33.40 29.19 -30.21
CA GLY A 103 32.87 29.96 -31.35
C GLY A 103 32.74 29.16 -32.66
N LYS A 104 33.49 28.08 -32.79
CA LYS A 104 33.41 27.13 -33.92
C LYS A 104 32.59 25.88 -33.64
N TRP A 105 32.01 25.79 -32.43
CA TRP A 105 31.16 24.67 -32.08
C TRP A 105 29.85 24.73 -32.87
N ASP A 106 29.68 23.79 -33.76
CA ASP A 106 28.49 23.70 -34.63
C ASP A 106 27.56 22.58 -34.20
N GLY A 107 26.30 22.67 -34.59
CA GLY A 107 25.32 21.64 -34.27
C GLY A 107 23.89 22.01 -34.73
N LYS A 108 23.05 21.00 -34.75
CA LYS A 108 21.65 21.17 -35.18
C LYS A 108 20.88 22.08 -34.24
N LYS A 109 20.01 22.93 -34.81
CA LYS A 109 19.00 23.64 -34.03
C LYS A 109 17.91 22.63 -33.61
N LEU A 110 17.81 22.38 -32.33
CA LEU A 110 16.83 21.44 -31.79
C LEU A 110 15.49 22.12 -31.54
N PRO A 111 14.36 21.43 -31.79
CA PRO A 111 13.04 21.95 -31.45
C PRO A 111 12.89 22.06 -29.91
N VAL A 112 12.07 22.99 -29.49
CA VAL A 112 11.69 23.07 -28.05
C VAL A 112 10.86 21.83 -27.73
N PRO A 113 11.22 21.05 -26.68
CA PRO A 113 10.40 19.89 -26.29
C PRO A 113 9.01 20.35 -25.85
N THR A 114 8.00 19.62 -26.29
CA THR A 114 6.64 19.78 -25.83
C THR A 114 6.43 18.99 -24.54
N ALA A 115 5.58 19.51 -23.66
CA ALA A 115 5.18 18.79 -22.47
C ALA A 115 4.42 17.51 -22.87
N PRO A 116 4.74 16.35 -22.31
CA PRO A 116 3.90 15.19 -22.47
C PRO A 116 2.54 15.42 -21.79
N LYS A 117 1.50 14.79 -22.32
CA LYS A 117 0.19 14.78 -21.69
C LYS A 117 0.28 13.82 -20.50
N ALA A 118 0.24 14.37 -19.28
CA ALA A 118 0.19 13.60 -18.04
C ALA A 118 -1.13 13.91 -17.32
N GLU A 119 -1.87 12.88 -16.94
CA GLU A 119 -3.21 13.01 -16.36
C GLU A 119 -3.30 12.25 -15.04
N ASN A 120 -4.01 12.84 -14.10
CA ASN A 120 -4.38 12.17 -12.86
C ASN A 120 -5.42 11.09 -13.12
N PRO A 121 -5.53 10.05 -12.29
CA PRO A 121 -6.60 9.08 -12.39
C PRO A 121 -7.97 9.79 -12.24
N ALA A 122 -9.02 9.24 -12.84
CA ALA A 122 -10.36 9.81 -12.77
C ALA A 122 -10.93 9.84 -11.34
N LYS A 123 -10.49 8.91 -10.50
CA LYS A 123 -10.79 8.83 -9.06
C LYS A 123 -9.53 8.36 -8.34
N THR A 124 -9.41 8.68 -7.05
CA THR A 124 -8.33 8.15 -6.21
C THR A 124 -8.33 6.62 -6.26
N GLU A 125 -7.16 6.05 -6.55
CA GLU A 125 -6.94 4.62 -6.73
C GLU A 125 -5.68 4.15 -6.03
N ILE A 126 -5.63 2.87 -5.68
CA ILE A 126 -4.46 2.21 -5.13
C ILE A 126 -3.79 1.39 -6.22
N ASP A 127 -2.53 1.69 -6.51
CA ASP A 127 -1.67 0.90 -7.39
C ASP A 127 -0.74 0.06 -6.54
N PHE A 128 -0.92 -1.25 -6.59
CA PHE A 128 -0.20 -2.17 -5.72
C PHE A 128 0.86 -2.95 -6.47
N ILE A 129 2.08 -3.01 -5.90
CA ILE A 129 3.18 -3.83 -6.40
C ILE A 129 3.50 -4.90 -5.36
N ASN A 130 3.28 -6.18 -5.71
CA ASN A 130 3.58 -7.27 -4.80
C ASN A 130 5.09 -7.55 -4.73
N ILE A 131 5.66 -7.37 -3.55
CA ILE A 131 7.04 -7.72 -3.19
C ILE A 131 7.00 -8.58 -1.92
N PRO A 132 6.80 -9.91 -2.06
CA PRO A 132 6.59 -10.81 -0.92
C PRO A 132 7.70 -10.79 0.13
N THR A 133 8.93 -10.47 -0.29
CA THR A 133 10.13 -10.42 0.58
C THR A 133 10.41 -9.06 1.19
N ALA A 134 9.54 -8.06 0.96
CA ALA A 134 9.74 -6.72 1.51
C ALA A 134 9.55 -6.73 3.04
N VAL A 135 10.58 -6.27 3.76
CA VAL A 135 10.52 -6.07 5.22
C VAL A 135 9.70 -4.83 5.57
N GLN A 136 9.82 -3.79 4.75
CA GLN A 136 9.02 -2.57 4.84
C GLN A 136 8.30 -2.33 3.53
N ALA A 137 7.12 -1.75 3.62
CA ALA A 137 6.38 -1.31 2.45
C ALA A 137 6.65 0.16 2.16
N GLU A 138 6.71 0.50 0.88
CA GLU A 138 6.77 1.87 0.39
C GLU A 138 5.37 2.38 0.07
N ILE A 139 5.04 3.57 0.59
CA ILE A 139 3.81 4.29 0.29
C ILE A 139 4.17 5.58 -0.45
N ARG A 140 3.48 5.86 -1.55
CA ARG A 140 3.56 7.11 -2.29
C ARG A 140 2.16 7.59 -2.61
N VAL A 141 1.81 8.77 -2.10
CA VAL A 141 0.50 9.39 -2.32
C VAL A 141 0.71 10.71 -3.06
N GLY A 142 0.04 10.92 -4.16
CA GLY A 142 0.17 12.21 -4.84
C GLY A 142 -0.56 12.28 -6.19
N ASN A 143 -0.27 13.34 -6.89
CA ASN A 143 -0.92 13.69 -8.16
C ASN A 143 -0.01 14.53 -9.05
N ILE A 144 -0.34 14.60 -10.33
CA ILE A 144 0.30 15.51 -11.28
C ILE A 144 -0.11 16.96 -10.95
N VAL A 145 0.87 17.83 -10.95
CA VAL A 145 0.71 19.27 -10.77
C VAL A 145 1.39 20.03 -11.90
N ASN A 146 0.84 21.19 -12.25
CA ASN A 146 1.50 22.14 -13.15
C ASN A 146 1.99 23.33 -12.32
N ASN A 147 3.27 23.28 -11.96
CA ASN A 147 3.90 24.27 -11.07
C ASN A 147 5.27 24.73 -11.61
N PRO A 148 5.33 25.41 -12.78
CA PRO A 148 6.58 26.01 -13.23
C PRO A 148 7.04 27.10 -12.24
N LEU A 149 8.34 27.43 -12.24
CA LEU A 149 8.90 28.50 -11.40
C LEU A 149 8.21 29.87 -11.62
N SER A 150 7.67 30.10 -12.80
CA SER A 150 6.89 31.31 -13.15
C SER A 150 5.44 31.30 -12.63
N ASN A 151 5.00 30.19 -12.00
CA ASN A 151 3.64 30.10 -11.46
C ASN A 151 3.44 31.12 -10.33
N PRO A 152 2.37 31.94 -10.36
CA PRO A 152 2.06 32.88 -9.26
C PRO A 152 1.94 32.19 -7.89
N ASP A 153 1.50 30.93 -7.87
CA ASP A 153 1.33 30.14 -6.66
C ASP A 153 2.64 29.52 -6.14
N TYR A 154 3.74 29.63 -6.90
CA TYR A 154 4.99 28.93 -6.61
C TYR A 154 5.48 29.12 -5.15
N HIS A 155 5.55 30.37 -4.67
CA HIS A 155 6.06 30.66 -3.32
C HIS A 155 5.14 30.14 -2.21
N ALA A 156 3.83 30.27 -2.39
CA ALA A 156 2.85 29.73 -1.44
C ALA A 156 2.87 28.21 -1.41
N LEU A 157 2.95 27.56 -2.58
CA LEU A 157 3.00 26.11 -2.70
C LEU A 157 4.30 25.52 -2.14
N LEU A 158 5.41 26.24 -2.29
CA LEU A 158 6.70 25.90 -1.68
C LEU A 158 6.59 25.83 -0.17
N LEU A 159 5.99 26.85 0.47
CA LEU A 159 5.76 26.87 1.91
C LEU A 159 4.73 25.84 2.35
N ALA A 160 3.65 25.65 1.61
CA ALA A 160 2.64 24.62 1.91
C ALA A 160 3.25 23.21 1.92
N ASN A 161 4.07 22.89 0.91
CA ASN A 161 4.78 21.62 0.87
C ASN A 161 5.77 21.45 2.03
N TYR A 162 6.48 22.52 2.39
CA TYR A 162 7.39 22.46 3.53
C TYR A 162 6.65 22.16 4.84
N ILE A 163 5.54 22.82 5.09
CA ILE A 163 4.70 22.59 6.27
C ILE A 163 4.15 21.16 6.29
N LEU A 164 3.75 20.63 5.12
CA LEU A 164 3.22 19.27 5.02
C LEU A 164 4.30 18.23 5.28
N GLY A 165 5.44 18.28 4.58
CA GLY A 165 6.43 17.20 4.59
C GLY A 165 7.86 17.61 4.23
N GLY A 166 8.22 18.89 4.40
CA GLY A 166 9.54 19.39 3.96
C GLY A 166 10.68 19.20 4.96
N GLY A 167 10.44 18.70 6.15
CA GLY A 167 11.48 18.54 7.19
C GLY A 167 10.99 17.81 8.43
N ALA A 168 11.85 17.74 9.46
CA ALA A 168 11.57 17.01 10.70
C ALA A 168 10.45 17.64 11.57
N GLU A 169 10.13 18.91 11.36
CA GLU A 169 9.03 19.59 12.05
C GLU A 169 7.73 19.61 11.24
N SER A 170 7.73 18.95 10.07
CA SER A 170 6.57 18.91 9.19
C SER A 170 5.47 18.01 9.73
N LYS A 171 4.23 18.25 9.29
CA LYS A 171 3.05 17.51 9.74
C LYS A 171 3.17 16.01 9.52
N LEU A 172 3.63 15.58 8.34
CA LEU A 172 3.82 14.16 8.03
C LEU A 172 4.86 13.51 8.95
N PHE A 173 6.00 14.17 9.17
CA PHE A 173 7.05 13.65 10.02
C PHE A 173 6.58 13.53 11.47
N MET A 174 6.02 14.61 12.02
CA MET A 174 5.52 14.64 13.40
C MET A 174 4.39 13.65 13.64
N ASN A 175 3.50 13.46 12.66
CA ASN A 175 2.40 12.50 12.78
C ASN A 175 2.91 11.05 12.67
N LEU A 176 3.55 10.69 11.55
CA LEU A 176 3.85 9.27 11.28
C LEU A 176 5.04 8.74 12.08
N ARG A 177 6.05 9.59 12.34
CA ARG A 177 7.24 9.18 13.11
C ARG A 177 7.05 9.42 14.60
N GLU A 178 6.84 10.68 15.00
CA GLU A 178 6.92 11.04 16.43
C GLU A 178 5.69 10.56 17.20
N LYS A 179 4.51 10.76 16.63
CA LYS A 179 3.25 10.39 17.30
C LYS A 179 2.94 8.88 17.20
N HIS A 180 3.11 8.30 16.01
CA HIS A 180 2.66 6.93 15.75
C HIS A 180 3.78 5.89 15.63
N GLY A 181 5.03 6.29 15.42
CA GLY A 181 6.16 5.36 15.27
C GLY A 181 6.04 4.40 14.08
N PHE A 182 5.30 4.77 13.03
CA PHE A 182 5.08 3.88 11.87
C PHE A 182 6.29 3.81 10.94
N THR A 183 7.12 4.85 10.93
CA THR A 183 8.23 5.04 10.01
C THR A 183 9.40 5.78 10.67
N TYR A 184 10.57 5.71 10.06
CA TYR A 184 11.71 6.58 10.41
C TYR A 184 11.56 8.01 9.86
N GLY A 185 10.64 8.23 8.93
CA GLY A 185 10.34 9.56 8.39
C GLY A 185 9.29 9.49 7.28
N SER A 186 8.49 10.54 7.20
CA SER A 186 7.53 10.75 6.13
C SER A 186 7.67 12.17 5.61
N TYR A 187 7.78 12.31 4.31
CA TYR A 187 8.12 13.58 3.65
C TYR A 187 7.24 13.83 2.45
N SER A 188 7.16 15.10 2.02
CA SER A 188 6.52 15.45 0.76
C SER A 188 7.42 16.32 -0.12
N SER A 189 7.14 16.29 -1.40
CA SER A 189 7.80 17.13 -2.40
C SER A 189 6.81 17.58 -3.49
N VAL A 190 7.05 18.77 -4.03
CA VAL A 190 6.36 19.30 -5.19
C VAL A 190 7.39 19.69 -6.25
N GLY A 191 7.30 19.05 -7.41
CA GLY A 191 8.15 19.42 -8.53
C GLY A 191 7.77 20.81 -9.11
N ASN A 192 8.77 21.50 -9.65
CA ASN A 192 8.64 22.88 -10.16
C ASN A 192 9.25 23.08 -11.57
N GLY A 193 9.22 22.03 -12.37
CA GLY A 193 9.79 22.04 -13.72
C GLY A 193 8.92 22.77 -14.76
N ARG A 194 9.47 22.96 -15.97
CA ARG A 194 8.75 23.50 -17.15
C ARG A 194 7.61 22.61 -17.64
N PHE A 195 7.63 21.34 -17.26
CA PHE A 195 6.66 20.31 -17.61
C PHE A 195 5.83 19.92 -16.38
N PRO A 196 4.71 19.24 -16.58
CA PRO A 196 3.94 18.67 -15.48
C PRO A 196 4.85 17.90 -14.53
N ALA A 197 4.67 18.11 -13.25
CA ALA A 197 5.47 17.56 -12.19
C ALA A 197 4.59 16.79 -11.20
N LEU A 198 5.20 16.11 -10.22
CA LEU A 198 4.47 15.40 -9.17
C LEU A 198 4.46 16.21 -7.88
N PHE A 199 3.32 16.27 -7.24
CA PHE A 199 3.22 16.33 -5.78
C PHE A 199 3.26 14.90 -5.28
N THR A 200 4.10 14.61 -4.28
CA THR A 200 4.23 13.26 -3.71
C THR A 200 4.50 13.35 -2.22
N ALA A 201 3.69 12.68 -1.41
CA ALA A 201 3.96 12.33 -0.01
C ALA A 201 4.43 10.89 0.07
N THR A 202 5.48 10.60 0.84
CA THR A 202 6.13 9.29 0.89
C THR A 202 6.40 8.84 2.31
N ALA A 203 6.31 7.53 2.53
CA ALA A 203 6.76 6.89 3.76
C ALA A 203 7.18 5.44 3.50
N ALA A 204 8.29 5.01 4.13
CA ALA A 204 8.66 3.61 4.26
C ALA A 204 8.17 3.13 5.62
N VAL A 205 7.24 2.19 5.67
CA VAL A 205 6.56 1.77 6.90
C VAL A 205 6.62 0.26 7.10
N ARG A 206 6.46 -0.17 8.35
CA ARG A 206 6.29 -1.58 8.64
C ARG A 206 5.04 -2.12 7.93
N THR A 207 5.12 -3.34 7.42
CA THR A 207 4.08 -3.97 6.60
C THR A 207 2.69 -3.92 7.27
N GLU A 208 2.61 -4.18 8.57
CA GLU A 208 1.37 -4.20 9.35
C GLU A 208 0.79 -2.79 9.66
N LYS A 209 1.49 -1.73 9.27
CA LYS A 209 1.07 -0.33 9.51
C LYS A 209 0.74 0.43 8.23
N VAL A 210 0.76 -0.24 7.08
CA VAL A 210 0.55 0.39 5.77
C VAL A 210 -0.82 1.04 5.65
N ASP A 211 -1.86 0.38 6.10
CA ASP A 211 -3.22 0.91 6.09
C ASP A 211 -3.34 2.17 6.95
N SER A 212 -2.92 2.08 8.21
CA SER A 212 -2.96 3.18 9.15
C SER A 212 -2.10 4.36 8.69
N ALA A 213 -0.88 4.10 8.20
CA ALA A 213 0.01 5.13 7.68
C ALA A 213 -0.57 5.82 6.43
N SER A 214 -1.18 5.05 5.51
CA SER A 214 -1.85 5.61 4.34
C SER A 214 -2.99 6.55 4.76
N SER A 215 -3.78 6.15 5.75
CA SER A 215 -4.85 6.99 6.31
C SER A 215 -4.32 8.27 6.93
N GLU A 216 -3.24 8.19 7.72
CA GLU A 216 -2.66 9.37 8.35
C GLU A 216 -2.05 10.34 7.32
N ILE A 217 -1.41 9.83 6.25
CA ILE A 217 -0.94 10.69 5.14
C ILE A 217 -2.11 11.46 4.53
N PHE A 218 -3.23 10.78 4.24
CA PHE A 218 -4.42 11.44 3.69
C PHE A 218 -5.02 12.46 4.66
N LYS A 219 -5.08 12.16 5.95
CA LYS A 219 -5.58 13.10 6.97
C LYS A 219 -4.75 14.39 7.01
N GLU A 220 -3.42 14.30 6.90
CA GLU A 220 -2.58 15.49 6.89
C GLU A 220 -2.76 16.29 5.59
N ILE A 221 -2.90 15.62 4.43
CA ILE A 221 -3.22 16.28 3.16
C ILE A 221 -4.57 17.03 3.26
N LEU A 222 -5.61 16.38 3.79
CA LEU A 222 -6.93 17.00 3.99
C LEU A 222 -6.85 18.15 5.00
N ALA A 223 -6.11 17.99 6.10
CA ALA A 223 -5.91 19.06 7.08
C ALA A 223 -5.27 20.32 6.47
N MET A 224 -4.30 20.16 5.55
CA MET A 224 -3.73 21.29 4.80
C MET A 224 -4.78 21.97 3.91
N ARG A 225 -5.60 21.20 3.22
CA ARG A 225 -6.67 21.68 2.34
C ARG A 225 -7.76 22.43 3.11
N ASP A 226 -8.09 21.95 4.31
CA ASP A 226 -9.05 22.59 5.21
C ASP A 226 -8.50 23.86 5.88
N GLY A 227 -7.20 24.16 5.73
CA GLY A 227 -6.56 25.30 6.37
C GLY A 227 -6.19 25.05 7.83
N LYS A 228 -6.04 23.80 8.25
CA LYS A 228 -5.58 23.43 9.62
C LYS A 228 -4.06 23.60 9.74
N VAL A 229 -3.59 24.83 9.49
CA VAL A 229 -2.20 25.28 9.58
C VAL A 229 -2.14 26.43 10.56
N THR A 230 -1.22 26.38 11.52
CA THR A 230 -1.06 27.44 12.51
C THR A 230 -0.21 28.60 11.99
N ALA A 231 -0.35 29.78 12.59
CA ALA A 231 0.52 30.90 12.29
C ALA A 231 2.00 30.57 12.59
N GLU A 232 2.26 29.75 13.60
CA GLU A 232 3.59 29.26 13.95
C GLU A 232 4.18 28.37 12.86
N ASN A 233 3.41 27.40 12.29
CA ASN A 233 3.87 26.58 11.19
C ASN A 233 4.31 27.43 9.99
N LEU A 234 3.53 28.47 9.67
CA LEU A 234 3.87 29.38 8.57
C LEU A 234 5.09 30.24 8.91
N ALA A 235 5.19 30.75 10.13
CA ALA A 235 6.34 31.54 10.57
C ALA A 235 7.65 30.73 10.52
N ASN A 236 7.65 29.48 11.01
CA ASN A 236 8.79 28.57 10.97
C ASN A 236 9.21 28.26 9.53
N ALA A 237 8.25 27.99 8.64
CA ALA A 237 8.53 27.76 7.23
C ALA A 237 9.19 29.00 6.57
N LYS A 238 8.67 30.19 6.82
CA LYS A 238 9.27 31.45 6.32
C LYS A 238 10.67 31.66 6.86
N ALA A 239 10.89 31.46 8.17
CA ALA A 239 12.20 31.61 8.80
C ALA A 239 13.25 30.70 8.17
N LEU A 240 12.89 29.44 7.91
CA LEU A 240 13.80 28.49 7.23
C LEU A 240 14.19 28.98 5.83
N TYR A 241 13.21 29.39 5.02
CA TYR A 241 13.50 29.87 3.65
C TYR A 241 14.31 31.16 3.65
N ASN A 242 14.05 32.08 4.59
CA ASN A 242 14.85 33.29 4.76
C ASN A 242 16.33 32.95 5.10
N GLY A 243 16.54 32.05 6.08
CA GLY A 243 17.86 31.60 6.46
C GLY A 243 18.60 30.84 5.36
N SER A 244 17.94 29.85 4.74
CA SER A 244 18.52 29.03 3.67
C SER A 244 18.87 29.86 2.43
N PHE A 245 18.06 30.85 2.10
CA PHE A 245 18.33 31.74 0.97
C PHE A 245 19.52 32.64 1.25
N ALA A 246 19.60 33.22 2.46
CA ALA A 246 20.72 34.07 2.85
C ALA A 246 22.04 33.30 2.82
N LEU A 247 22.10 32.13 3.46
CA LEU A 247 23.26 31.23 3.42
C LEU A 247 23.61 30.80 1.99
N GLY A 248 22.60 30.52 1.16
CA GLY A 248 22.82 30.14 -0.22
C GLY A 248 23.44 31.24 -1.10
N MET A 249 23.27 32.50 -0.74
CA MET A 249 23.89 33.62 -1.47
C MET A 249 25.40 33.79 -1.24
N GLU A 250 25.93 33.16 -0.21
CA GLU A 250 27.38 33.11 0.04
C GLU A 250 28.12 32.21 -0.96
N ASP A 251 27.39 31.27 -1.61
CA ASP A 251 27.94 30.35 -2.61
C ASP A 251 27.86 30.98 -4.02
N PRO A 252 28.98 31.30 -4.67
CA PRO A 252 28.97 31.79 -6.06
C PRO A 252 28.28 30.84 -7.04
N ALA A 253 28.34 29.51 -6.81
CA ALA A 253 27.66 28.54 -7.66
C ALA A 253 26.13 28.66 -7.60
N LYS A 254 25.55 29.08 -6.48
CA LYS A 254 24.13 29.41 -6.36
C LYS A 254 23.73 30.58 -7.25
N THR A 255 24.56 31.62 -7.26
CA THR A 255 24.34 32.81 -8.15
C THR A 255 24.34 32.38 -9.62
N ALA A 256 25.30 31.53 -10.02
CA ALA A 256 25.33 30.97 -11.38
C ALA A 256 24.07 30.14 -11.69
N THR A 257 23.61 29.33 -10.74
CA THR A 257 22.38 28.53 -10.86
C THR A 257 21.14 29.44 -11.03
N TYR A 258 21.03 30.51 -10.27
CA TYR A 258 19.93 31.48 -10.37
C TYR A 258 19.92 32.19 -11.72
N ALA A 259 21.09 32.63 -12.20
CA ALA A 259 21.21 33.22 -13.53
C ALA A 259 20.79 32.25 -14.64
N SER A 260 21.23 31.00 -14.57
CA SER A 260 20.82 29.94 -15.52
C SER A 260 19.33 29.65 -15.45
N ASN A 261 18.74 29.57 -14.25
CA ASN A 261 17.30 29.33 -14.08
C ASN A 261 16.43 30.43 -14.67
N ILE A 262 16.85 31.69 -14.56
CA ILE A 262 16.15 32.82 -15.19
C ILE A 262 16.06 32.59 -16.70
N LEU A 263 17.17 32.24 -17.33
CA LEU A 263 17.23 32.02 -18.78
C LEU A 263 16.46 30.73 -19.21
N ILE A 264 16.70 29.64 -18.52
CA ILE A 264 16.13 28.32 -18.85
C ILE A 264 14.61 28.33 -18.70
N ASN A 265 14.10 28.97 -17.66
CA ASN A 265 12.67 28.97 -17.33
C ASN A 265 11.94 30.24 -17.79
N GLY A 266 12.63 31.18 -18.45
CA GLY A 266 12.04 32.44 -18.92
C GLY A 266 11.45 33.28 -17.78
N LEU A 267 12.18 33.37 -16.65
CA LEU A 267 11.73 34.11 -15.48
C LEU A 267 12.01 35.61 -15.62
N GLU A 268 11.29 36.42 -14.85
CA GLU A 268 11.61 37.83 -14.71
C GLU A 268 13.04 37.99 -14.13
N LYS A 269 13.75 39.02 -14.63
CA LYS A 269 15.15 39.27 -14.25
C LYS A 269 15.35 39.49 -12.74
N ASP A 270 14.33 39.94 -12.04
CA ASP A 270 14.34 40.21 -10.61
C ASP A 270 13.72 39.08 -9.76
N PHE A 271 13.42 37.92 -10.37
CA PHE A 271 12.78 36.79 -9.70
C PHE A 271 13.45 36.43 -8.37
N TYR A 272 14.76 36.23 -8.35
CA TYR A 272 15.48 35.90 -7.12
C TYR A 272 15.70 37.13 -6.22
N ARG A 273 15.74 38.34 -6.75
CA ARG A 273 15.83 39.57 -5.94
C ARG A 273 14.56 39.81 -5.12
N THR A 274 13.41 39.45 -5.64
CA THR A 274 12.09 39.60 -4.99
C THR A 274 11.64 38.34 -4.27
N PHE A 275 12.45 37.25 -4.29
CA PHE A 275 12.09 35.94 -3.76
C PHE A 275 11.67 35.99 -2.29
N LEU A 276 12.52 36.56 -1.41
CA LEU A 276 12.21 36.65 0.02
C LEU A 276 11.01 37.57 0.31
N GLN A 277 10.83 38.62 -0.45
CA GLN A 277 9.66 39.48 -0.32
C GLN A 277 8.38 38.68 -0.60
N LYS A 278 8.38 37.88 -1.68
CA LYS A 278 7.24 37.03 -2.04
C LYS A 278 7.00 35.91 -1.01
N ILE A 279 8.05 35.27 -0.50
CA ILE A 279 7.94 34.28 0.59
C ILE A 279 7.29 34.90 1.84
N ASN A 280 7.75 36.09 2.26
CA ASN A 280 7.24 36.74 3.46
C ASN A 280 5.82 37.31 3.29
N ALA A 281 5.39 37.58 2.08
CA ALA A 281 4.02 38.04 1.79
C ALA A 281 2.95 36.93 1.83
N VAL A 282 3.35 35.64 1.81
CA VAL A 282 2.38 34.51 1.83
C VAL A 282 1.58 34.52 3.12
N THR A 283 0.27 34.33 3.01
CA THR A 283 -0.69 34.27 4.14
C THR A 283 -1.16 32.85 4.41
N LEU A 284 -1.86 32.64 5.53
CA LEU A 284 -2.53 31.35 5.82
C LEU A 284 -3.61 31.01 4.79
N ASP A 285 -4.32 32.02 4.29
CA ASP A 285 -5.31 31.82 3.22
C ASP A 285 -4.66 31.38 1.92
N ASP A 286 -3.46 31.88 1.60
CA ASP A 286 -2.70 31.39 0.45
C ASP A 286 -2.30 29.91 0.65
N ILE A 287 -1.84 29.52 1.84
CA ILE A 287 -1.51 28.12 2.15
C ILE A 287 -2.72 27.22 1.95
N LYS A 288 -3.88 27.61 2.50
CA LYS A 288 -5.13 26.87 2.31
C LYS A 288 -5.51 26.76 0.83
N ARG A 289 -5.50 27.86 0.12
CA ARG A 289 -5.86 27.95 -1.30
C ARG A 289 -4.97 27.07 -2.18
N VAL A 290 -3.65 27.15 -2.01
CA VAL A 290 -2.73 26.33 -2.81
C VAL A 290 -2.80 24.85 -2.43
N SER A 291 -2.99 24.53 -1.15
CA SER A 291 -3.19 23.15 -0.71
C SER A 291 -4.45 22.57 -1.33
N ALA A 292 -5.57 23.28 -1.33
CA ALA A 292 -6.81 22.83 -1.97
C ALA A 292 -6.66 22.65 -3.48
N LYS A 293 -5.83 23.47 -4.14
CA LYS A 293 -5.62 23.45 -5.60
C LYS A 293 -4.67 22.34 -6.05
N TYR A 294 -3.58 22.10 -5.31
CA TYR A 294 -2.46 21.26 -5.77
C TYR A 294 -2.32 19.92 -5.06
N PHE A 295 -2.82 19.77 -3.83
CA PHE A 295 -2.84 18.49 -3.12
C PHE A 295 -4.19 17.83 -3.33
N SER A 296 -4.26 16.92 -4.29
CA SER A 296 -5.54 16.35 -4.69
C SER A 296 -6.11 15.41 -3.61
N GLU A 297 -7.45 15.38 -3.54
CA GLU A 297 -8.23 14.48 -2.69
C GLU A 297 -8.85 13.34 -3.50
N ASN A 298 -9.50 13.69 -4.62
CA ASN A 298 -10.42 12.81 -5.33
C ASN A 298 -9.82 12.09 -6.54
N ASN A 299 -8.63 12.48 -6.97
CA ASN A 299 -7.95 11.94 -8.14
C ASN A 299 -6.44 11.74 -7.91
N SER A 300 -6.10 11.32 -6.69
CA SER A 300 -4.73 10.94 -6.31
C SER A 300 -4.42 9.49 -6.66
N ARG A 301 -3.15 9.24 -6.88
CA ARG A 301 -2.58 7.90 -7.00
C ARG A 301 -1.93 7.51 -5.69
N ILE A 302 -2.32 6.38 -5.13
CA ILE A 302 -1.71 5.77 -3.96
C ILE A 302 -0.93 4.56 -4.44
N LEU A 303 0.39 4.68 -4.58
CA LEU A 303 1.20 3.52 -4.89
C LEU A 303 1.70 2.89 -3.61
N ILE A 304 1.54 1.57 -3.49
CA ILE A 304 2.02 0.76 -2.38
C ILE A 304 2.84 -0.40 -2.96
N ALA A 305 4.08 -0.52 -2.48
CA ALA A 305 4.95 -1.65 -2.82
C ALA A 305 5.31 -2.42 -1.56
N GLY A 306 4.92 -3.70 -1.49
CA GLY A 306 5.12 -4.54 -0.31
C GLY A 306 4.49 -5.91 -0.45
N ASN A 307 4.37 -6.64 0.65
CA ASN A 307 3.77 -7.96 0.68
C ASN A 307 2.24 -7.87 0.54
N ALA A 308 1.71 -8.35 -0.59
CA ALA A 308 0.29 -8.23 -0.93
C ALA A 308 -0.63 -8.94 0.06
N ASP A 309 -0.25 -10.14 0.48
CA ASP A 309 -1.09 -10.98 1.34
C ASP A 309 -1.30 -10.35 2.72
N LYS A 310 -0.30 -9.60 3.20
CA LYS A 310 -0.34 -8.91 4.49
C LYS A 310 -0.98 -7.52 4.41
N ILE A 311 -0.91 -6.83 3.27
CA ILE A 311 -1.27 -5.42 3.15
C ILE A 311 -2.65 -5.22 2.55
N ILE A 312 -2.99 -5.94 1.46
CA ILE A 312 -4.22 -5.70 0.72
C ILE A 312 -5.48 -5.83 1.59
N PRO A 313 -5.61 -6.83 2.49
CA PRO A 313 -6.79 -6.94 3.34
C PRO A 313 -7.10 -5.67 4.14
N GLY A 314 -6.07 -5.03 4.72
CA GLY A 314 -6.22 -3.78 5.46
C GLY A 314 -6.61 -2.57 4.61
N LEU A 315 -6.32 -2.59 3.29
CA LEU A 315 -6.62 -1.50 2.37
C LEU A 315 -8.06 -1.52 1.85
N LEU A 316 -8.72 -2.69 1.82
CA LEU A 316 -10.08 -2.86 1.29
C LEU A 316 -11.11 -1.99 2.00
N LYS A 317 -10.90 -1.68 3.28
CA LYS A 317 -11.79 -0.83 4.09
C LYS A 317 -11.93 0.60 3.56
N TYR A 318 -10.98 1.08 2.74
CA TYR A 318 -11.02 2.44 2.19
C TYR A 318 -11.90 2.56 0.95
N GLY A 319 -12.33 1.44 0.34
CA GLY A 319 -13.21 1.42 -0.83
C GLY A 319 -12.58 1.96 -2.12
N PHE A 320 -11.26 2.22 -2.14
CA PHE A 320 -10.56 2.62 -3.35
C PHE A 320 -10.33 1.41 -4.26
N PRO A 321 -10.47 1.57 -5.59
CA PRO A 321 -10.09 0.49 -6.52
C PRO A 321 -8.61 0.16 -6.35
N ILE A 322 -8.29 -1.14 -6.23
CA ILE A 322 -6.91 -1.63 -6.14
C ILE A 322 -6.55 -2.24 -7.49
N LYS A 323 -5.53 -1.67 -8.12
CA LYS A 323 -4.94 -2.17 -9.36
C LYS A 323 -3.57 -2.76 -9.06
N LYS A 324 -3.29 -3.96 -9.57
CA LYS A 324 -2.01 -4.63 -9.34
C LYS A 324 -1.07 -4.40 -10.53
N TYR A 325 0.19 -4.19 -10.23
CA TYR A 325 1.24 -3.96 -11.22
C TYR A 325 2.49 -4.79 -10.91
N ASP A 326 3.22 -5.16 -11.95
CA ASP A 326 4.56 -5.73 -11.79
C ASP A 326 5.61 -4.62 -11.55
N ARG A 327 6.85 -5.04 -11.30
CA ARG A 327 7.99 -4.13 -11.11
C ARG A 327 8.34 -3.28 -12.34
N PHE A 328 7.73 -3.53 -13.48
CA PHE A 328 7.90 -2.81 -14.74
C PHE A 328 6.68 -1.96 -15.13
N ALA A 329 5.78 -1.72 -14.17
CA ALA A 329 4.53 -1.00 -14.37
C ALA A 329 3.63 -1.62 -15.46
N ASN A 330 3.69 -2.93 -15.66
CA ASN A 330 2.71 -3.63 -16.45
C ASN A 330 1.54 -4.00 -15.53
N PRO A 331 0.29 -3.83 -15.98
CA PRO A 331 -0.84 -4.34 -15.23
C PRO A 331 -0.65 -5.85 -15.01
N VAL A 332 -0.69 -6.27 -13.76
CA VAL A 332 -0.88 -7.68 -13.45
C VAL A 332 -2.37 -7.92 -13.58
N VAL A 333 -2.78 -8.27 -14.79
CA VAL A 333 -4.04 -8.99 -14.94
C VAL A 333 -3.75 -10.29 -14.21
N GLU A 334 -4.35 -10.50 -13.03
CA GLU A 334 -4.51 -11.87 -12.57
C GLU A 334 -5.20 -12.51 -13.77
N GLU A 335 -4.44 -13.29 -14.54
CA GLU A 335 -5.09 -14.25 -15.40
C GLU A 335 -6.00 -15.00 -14.41
N VAL A 336 -7.28 -14.67 -14.46
CA VAL A 336 -8.27 -15.69 -14.31
C VAL A 336 -7.79 -16.68 -15.37
N LYS A 337 -6.91 -17.65 -14.99
CA LYS A 337 -6.77 -18.85 -15.81
C LYS A 337 -8.23 -19.23 -15.94
N GLU A 338 -8.78 -18.95 -17.12
CA GLU A 338 -10.01 -19.62 -17.50
C GLU A 338 -9.70 -21.07 -17.19
N VAL A 339 -10.07 -21.49 -16.01
CA VAL A 339 -10.45 -22.88 -15.83
C VAL A 339 -11.53 -22.97 -16.88
N LYS A 340 -11.17 -23.59 -18.03
CA LYS A 340 -12.13 -23.90 -19.09
C LYS A 340 -13.32 -24.37 -18.32
N ALA A 341 -14.33 -23.52 -18.24
CA ALA A 341 -15.54 -23.81 -17.50
C ALA A 341 -15.96 -25.16 -18.00
N ASP A 342 -16.06 -26.12 -17.10
CA ASP A 342 -16.77 -27.34 -17.42
C ASP A 342 -18.12 -26.86 -17.99
N PRO A 343 -18.43 -27.15 -19.26
CA PRO A 343 -19.63 -26.62 -19.92
C PRO A 343 -20.93 -26.93 -19.17
N SER A 344 -20.87 -27.74 -18.11
CA SER A 344 -21.98 -28.08 -17.23
C SER A 344 -22.25 -27.09 -16.09
N VAL A 345 -21.32 -26.11 -15.77
CA VAL A 345 -21.54 -25.09 -14.75
C VAL A 345 -22.03 -23.81 -15.41
N LYS A 346 -23.33 -23.65 -15.52
CA LYS A 346 -23.97 -22.39 -15.89
C LYS A 346 -23.72 -21.37 -14.78
N THR A 347 -22.74 -20.45 -14.95
CA THR A 347 -22.64 -19.22 -14.17
C THR A 347 -23.81 -18.32 -14.56
N THR A 348 -24.90 -18.43 -13.83
CA THR A 348 -26.01 -17.48 -13.94
C THR A 348 -25.72 -16.32 -13.02
N ASP A 349 -25.76 -15.10 -13.53
CA ASP A 349 -25.51 -13.80 -12.87
C ASP A 349 -26.50 -13.44 -11.73
N LYS A 350 -26.97 -14.40 -10.95
CA LYS A 350 -27.92 -14.18 -9.84
C LYS A 350 -27.71 -15.16 -8.69
N ILE A 351 -26.47 -15.34 -8.22
CA ILE A 351 -26.29 -16.06 -6.96
C ILE A 351 -26.59 -15.11 -5.79
N SER A 352 -27.46 -15.52 -4.89
CA SER A 352 -27.72 -14.78 -3.67
C SER A 352 -26.78 -15.22 -2.53
N ALA A 353 -26.64 -14.39 -1.50
CA ALA A 353 -25.92 -14.74 -0.29
C ALA A 353 -26.45 -16.04 0.36
N PHE A 354 -27.76 -16.27 0.27
CA PHE A 354 -28.41 -17.48 0.78
C PHE A 354 -28.04 -18.73 -0.03
N ASP A 355 -27.89 -18.63 -1.35
CA ASP A 355 -27.49 -19.75 -2.21
C ASP A 355 -26.07 -20.22 -1.87
N ILE A 356 -25.17 -19.30 -1.49
CA ILE A 356 -23.80 -19.62 -1.06
C ILE A 356 -23.83 -20.44 0.22
N VAL A 357 -24.58 -19.99 1.23
CA VAL A 357 -24.73 -20.70 2.51
C VAL A 357 -25.41 -22.06 2.29
N ASP A 358 -26.44 -22.14 1.47
CA ASP A 358 -27.15 -23.39 1.17
C ASP A 358 -26.23 -24.39 0.45
N SER A 359 -25.39 -23.93 -0.46
CA SER A 359 -24.38 -24.75 -1.14
C SER A 359 -23.37 -25.33 -0.16
N TYR A 360 -22.89 -24.53 0.81
CA TYR A 360 -22.03 -25.01 1.87
C TYR A 360 -22.70 -26.05 2.74
N LEU A 361 -23.92 -25.78 3.21
CA LEU A 361 -24.67 -26.74 4.04
C LEU A 361 -24.92 -28.07 3.31
N LYS A 362 -25.15 -28.03 2.00
CA LYS A 362 -25.24 -29.24 1.17
C LYS A 362 -23.90 -29.99 1.11
N ALA A 363 -22.80 -29.26 0.91
CA ALA A 363 -21.45 -29.84 0.80
C ALA A 363 -21.01 -30.55 2.09
N ILE A 364 -21.41 -30.04 3.25
CA ILE A 364 -21.02 -30.61 4.55
C ILE A 364 -21.97 -31.71 5.07
N GLY A 365 -23.10 -31.98 4.40
CA GLY A 365 -23.95 -33.13 4.81
C GLY A 365 -25.45 -32.93 4.62
N GLY A 366 -25.88 -31.72 4.22
CA GLY A 366 -27.27 -31.38 3.98
C GLY A 366 -27.99 -30.83 5.21
N LYS A 367 -28.75 -29.75 4.97
CA LYS A 367 -29.41 -28.95 6.01
C LYS A 367 -30.26 -29.77 6.99
N GLU A 368 -31.04 -30.73 6.47
CA GLU A 368 -31.94 -31.50 7.31
C GLU A 368 -31.21 -32.53 8.20
N GLU A 369 -30.09 -33.07 7.73
CA GLU A 369 -29.29 -33.99 8.55
C GLU A 369 -28.47 -33.21 9.59
N LEU A 370 -27.94 -32.03 9.24
CA LEU A 370 -27.18 -31.17 10.16
C LEU A 370 -28.05 -30.68 11.34
N LYS A 371 -29.35 -30.43 11.12
CA LYS A 371 -30.30 -30.06 12.19
C LYS A 371 -30.54 -31.15 13.23
N LYS A 372 -30.26 -32.43 12.91
CA LYS A 372 -30.40 -33.54 13.86
C LYS A 372 -29.25 -33.64 14.86
N ILE A 373 -28.21 -32.84 14.66
CA ILE A 373 -27.04 -32.82 15.55
C ILE A 373 -27.29 -31.85 16.69
N ASN A 374 -27.34 -32.41 17.90
CA ASN A 374 -27.60 -31.67 19.14
C ASN A 374 -26.33 -31.41 19.96
N SER A 375 -25.27 -32.19 19.72
CA SER A 375 -23.98 -32.02 20.40
C SER A 375 -22.81 -32.48 19.53
N SER A 376 -21.61 -31.99 19.82
CA SER A 376 -20.35 -32.45 19.23
C SER A 376 -19.24 -32.52 20.29
N LEU A 377 -18.42 -33.56 20.18
CA LEU A 377 -17.17 -33.72 20.91
C LEU A 377 -16.04 -33.75 19.90
N THR A 378 -15.15 -32.79 19.96
CA THR A 378 -13.98 -32.69 19.09
C THR A 378 -12.71 -32.86 19.91
N ASN A 379 -11.89 -33.83 19.58
CA ASN A 379 -10.54 -33.96 20.11
C ASN A 379 -9.57 -33.35 19.09
N LEU A 380 -8.62 -32.58 19.57
CA LEU A 380 -7.68 -31.84 18.72
C LEU A 380 -6.29 -31.80 19.37
N SER A 381 -5.28 -31.54 18.56
CA SER A 381 -3.95 -31.15 19.02
C SER A 381 -3.58 -29.80 18.49
N MET A 382 -2.73 -29.08 19.20
CA MET A 382 -2.26 -27.76 18.86
C MET A 382 -0.75 -27.67 19.10
N ASP A 383 0.00 -27.21 18.11
CA ASP A 383 1.43 -26.98 18.24
C ASP A 383 1.70 -25.46 18.28
N VAL A 384 2.31 -24.98 19.37
CA VAL A 384 2.69 -23.58 19.56
C VAL A 384 4.14 -23.51 20.01
N MET A 385 4.98 -22.81 19.28
CA MET A 385 6.40 -22.61 19.59
C MET A 385 7.15 -23.93 19.94
N GLY A 386 6.85 -25.02 19.21
CA GLY A 386 7.48 -26.32 19.39
C GLY A 386 6.99 -27.11 20.61
N ARG A 387 5.88 -26.71 21.23
CA ARG A 387 5.20 -27.45 22.30
C ARG A 387 3.85 -27.93 21.80
N SER A 388 3.57 -29.24 22.04
CA SER A 388 2.30 -29.84 21.68
C SER A 388 1.32 -29.82 22.86
N PHE A 389 0.07 -29.50 22.54
CA PHE A 389 -1.03 -29.45 23.50
C PHE A 389 -2.18 -30.30 22.96
N ASP A 390 -2.79 -31.07 23.87
CA ASP A 390 -4.02 -31.78 23.57
C ASP A 390 -5.24 -30.92 23.91
N GLY A 391 -6.24 -30.89 23.04
CA GLY A 391 -7.44 -30.11 23.23
C GLY A 391 -8.71 -30.94 23.11
N THR A 392 -9.73 -30.52 23.83
CA THR A 392 -11.08 -31.04 23.70
C THR A 392 -12.06 -29.89 23.61
N GLU A 393 -12.89 -29.88 22.55
CA GLU A 393 -14.01 -28.95 22.40
C GLU A 393 -15.33 -29.74 22.50
N LYS A 394 -16.23 -29.28 23.33
CA LYS A 394 -17.59 -29.80 23.48
C LYS A 394 -18.58 -28.72 23.16
N LYS A 395 -19.56 -29.01 22.32
CA LYS A 395 -20.68 -28.10 21.99
C LYS A 395 -22.01 -28.80 22.18
N MET A 396 -23.02 -28.08 22.64
CA MET A 396 -24.38 -28.58 22.82
C MET A 396 -25.41 -27.48 22.55
N LEU A 397 -26.48 -27.84 21.86
CA LEU A 397 -27.59 -26.93 21.61
C LEU A 397 -28.24 -26.44 22.93
N PRO A 398 -28.78 -25.23 22.97
CA PRO A 398 -28.85 -24.27 21.85
C PRO A 398 -27.54 -23.50 21.62
N ASN A 399 -26.68 -23.33 22.65
CA ASN A 399 -25.47 -22.51 22.55
C ASN A 399 -24.50 -22.72 23.73
N SER A 400 -24.26 -23.97 24.13
CA SER A 400 -23.28 -24.28 25.17
C SER A 400 -21.96 -24.74 24.55
N THR A 401 -20.84 -24.23 25.04
CA THR A 401 -19.50 -24.61 24.59
C THR A 401 -18.53 -24.78 25.75
N ALA A 402 -17.67 -25.75 25.67
CA ALA A 402 -16.56 -25.96 26.60
C ALA A 402 -15.31 -26.36 25.83
N MET A 403 -14.23 -25.64 26.04
CA MET A 403 -12.92 -25.90 25.44
C MET A 403 -11.89 -26.10 26.55
N GLU A 404 -11.07 -27.14 26.47
CA GLU A 404 -9.98 -27.40 27.38
C GLU A 404 -8.71 -27.73 26.60
N LEU A 405 -7.58 -27.11 26.98
CA LEU A 405 -6.26 -27.37 26.43
C LEU A 405 -5.33 -27.86 27.56
N LYS A 406 -4.61 -28.95 27.31
CA LYS A 406 -3.71 -29.59 28.25
C LYS A 406 -2.30 -29.74 27.68
N MET A 407 -1.33 -29.65 28.56
CA MET A 407 0.05 -30.07 28.33
C MET A 407 0.33 -31.28 29.22
N GLY A 408 0.26 -32.47 28.65
CA GLY A 408 0.22 -33.72 29.43
C GLY A 408 -1.03 -33.77 30.33
N THR A 409 -0.84 -33.86 31.64
CA THR A 409 -1.95 -33.90 32.61
C THR A 409 -2.39 -32.54 33.13
N MET A 410 -1.67 -31.48 32.80
CA MET A 410 -1.91 -30.12 33.30
C MET A 410 -2.82 -29.33 32.36
N THR A 411 -3.97 -28.85 32.88
CA THR A 411 -4.84 -27.91 32.17
C THR A 411 -4.20 -26.52 32.12
N ILE A 412 -3.95 -26.01 30.94
CA ILE A 412 -3.36 -24.68 30.69
C ILE A 412 -4.40 -23.65 30.36
N PHE A 413 -5.43 -24.06 29.65
CA PHE A 413 -6.56 -23.21 29.29
C PHE A 413 -7.85 -24.02 29.39
N LYS A 414 -8.88 -23.41 29.98
CA LYS A 414 -10.24 -23.91 29.95
C LYS A 414 -11.21 -22.75 29.82
N GLN A 415 -12.17 -22.89 28.93
CA GLN A 415 -13.28 -21.94 28.79
C GLN A 415 -14.58 -22.74 28.80
N VAL A 416 -15.53 -22.29 29.59
CA VAL A 416 -16.86 -22.91 29.69
C VAL A 416 -17.92 -21.84 29.55
N PHE A 417 -18.92 -22.09 28.72
CA PHE A 417 -20.06 -21.22 28.50
C PHE A 417 -21.34 -22.09 28.43
N ASN A 418 -22.34 -21.76 29.23
CA ASN A 418 -23.59 -22.53 29.34
C ASN A 418 -24.75 -21.98 28.49
N GLY A 419 -24.43 -21.03 27.58
CA GLY A 419 -25.43 -20.34 26.77
C GLY A 419 -25.86 -18.98 27.33
N THR A 420 -25.58 -18.69 28.62
CA THR A 420 -25.94 -17.45 29.30
C THR A 420 -24.75 -16.76 29.94
N SER A 421 -23.93 -17.51 30.64
CA SER A 421 -22.74 -17.08 31.39
C SER A 421 -21.66 -18.15 31.33
N GLY A 422 -20.46 -17.83 31.73
CA GLY A 422 -19.36 -18.75 31.72
C GLY A 422 -18.12 -18.21 32.39
N TYR A 423 -17.03 -18.95 32.29
CA TYR A 423 -15.72 -18.56 32.80
C TYR A 423 -14.60 -19.02 31.87
N GLN A 424 -13.47 -18.37 32.00
CA GLN A 424 -12.21 -18.84 31.46
C GLN A 424 -11.19 -19.06 32.58
N GLN A 425 -10.34 -20.05 32.42
CA GLN A 425 -9.27 -20.40 33.32
C GLN A 425 -7.95 -20.51 32.57
N ARG A 426 -6.91 -19.86 33.06
CA ARG A 426 -5.54 -19.94 32.54
C ARG A 426 -4.61 -20.37 33.68
N GLY A 427 -4.13 -21.62 33.63
CA GLY A 427 -3.45 -22.22 34.75
C GLY A 427 -4.32 -22.21 36.03
N PRO A 428 -3.85 -21.64 37.17
CA PRO A 428 -4.63 -21.57 38.41
C PRO A 428 -5.64 -20.39 38.43
N GLN A 429 -5.57 -19.44 37.50
CA GLN A 429 -6.41 -18.24 37.52
C GLN A 429 -7.72 -18.50 36.78
N LYS A 430 -8.85 -18.34 37.48
CA LYS A 430 -10.21 -18.41 36.96
C LYS A 430 -10.83 -17.03 36.98
N LYS A 431 -11.43 -16.63 35.84
CA LYS A 431 -12.14 -15.34 35.63
C LYS A 431 -13.48 -15.63 35.00
N ASP A 432 -14.55 -15.03 35.50
CA ASP A 432 -15.84 -15.06 34.81
C ASP A 432 -15.76 -14.28 33.50
N LEU A 433 -16.51 -14.72 32.51
CA LEU A 433 -16.61 -14.03 31.20
C LEU A 433 -17.30 -12.68 31.42
N ASP A 434 -16.73 -11.66 30.81
CA ASP A 434 -17.35 -10.33 30.82
C ASP A 434 -18.51 -10.23 29.80
N GLU A 435 -19.17 -9.07 29.76
CA GLU A 435 -20.34 -8.88 28.91
C GLU A 435 -20.02 -9.01 27.42
N GLU A 436 -18.84 -8.56 27.00
CA GLU A 436 -18.39 -8.60 25.62
C GLU A 436 -18.01 -10.01 25.17
N GLU A 437 -17.21 -10.73 25.99
CA GLU A 437 -16.86 -12.15 25.79
C GLU A 437 -18.14 -13.02 25.73
N THR A 438 -19.10 -12.76 26.60
CA THR A 438 -20.39 -13.45 26.63
C THR A 438 -21.22 -13.18 25.37
N LYS A 439 -21.20 -11.95 24.87
CA LYS A 439 -21.90 -11.53 23.67
C LYS A 439 -21.33 -12.20 22.42
N GLU A 440 -20.01 -12.29 22.30
CA GLU A 440 -19.35 -12.98 21.20
C GLU A 440 -19.66 -14.50 21.18
N LEU A 441 -19.66 -15.15 22.33
CA LEU A 441 -20.01 -16.57 22.43
C LEU A 441 -21.48 -16.85 22.10
N LYS A 442 -22.37 -15.90 22.31
CA LYS A 442 -23.77 -16.00 21.89
C LYS A 442 -23.97 -15.96 20.37
N ASP A 443 -23.03 -15.42 19.62
CA ASP A 443 -23.09 -15.40 18.16
C ASP A 443 -22.78 -16.78 17.54
N GLU A 444 -21.98 -17.61 18.22
CA GLU A 444 -21.62 -18.96 17.76
C GLU A 444 -22.74 -19.97 18.04
N LYS A 445 -23.96 -19.70 17.54
CA LYS A 445 -25.13 -20.55 17.78
C LYS A 445 -25.01 -21.94 17.13
N GLY A 446 -25.17 -22.96 17.96
CA GLY A 446 -25.28 -24.33 17.51
C GLY A 446 -23.94 -25.00 17.17
N ILE A 447 -24.04 -26.19 16.58
CA ILE A 447 -22.88 -27.00 16.18
C ILE A 447 -22.36 -26.54 14.81
N PHE A 448 -23.28 -26.11 13.94
CA PHE A 448 -23.02 -25.58 12.60
C PHE A 448 -23.59 -24.16 12.51
N PRO A 449 -22.80 -23.11 12.82
CA PRO A 449 -23.29 -21.73 12.91
C PRO A 449 -24.01 -21.26 11.64
N GLN A 450 -23.62 -21.74 10.47
CA GLN A 450 -24.19 -21.38 9.17
C GLN A 450 -25.68 -21.76 9.04
N LEU A 451 -26.19 -22.70 9.85
CA LEU A 451 -27.64 -22.96 9.92
C LEU A 451 -28.41 -21.75 10.47
N SER A 452 -27.80 -20.98 11.37
CA SER A 452 -28.37 -19.77 11.96
C SER A 452 -28.31 -18.55 11.03
N TYR A 453 -27.41 -18.52 10.04
CA TYR A 453 -27.26 -17.42 9.08
C TYR A 453 -28.52 -17.20 8.21
N LEU A 454 -29.39 -18.18 8.15
CA LEU A 454 -30.66 -18.09 7.42
C LEU A 454 -31.78 -17.42 8.23
N SER A 455 -31.52 -17.02 9.48
CA SER A 455 -32.46 -16.27 10.30
C SER A 455 -32.33 -14.76 10.09
N SER A 456 -33.37 -14.00 10.45
CA SER A 456 -33.39 -12.53 10.37
C SER A 456 -32.38 -11.83 11.29
N ASP A 457 -31.79 -12.54 12.24
CA ASP A 457 -30.83 -11.99 13.19
C ASP A 457 -29.45 -11.71 12.54
N TYR A 458 -29.16 -12.38 11.40
CA TYR A 458 -27.92 -12.21 10.64
C TYR A 458 -28.18 -11.41 9.36
N LYS A 459 -27.23 -10.55 9.00
CA LYS A 459 -27.27 -9.88 7.68
C LYS A 459 -26.17 -10.46 6.81
N LEU A 460 -26.53 -10.88 5.62
CA LEU A 460 -25.63 -11.50 4.65
C LEU A 460 -25.55 -10.64 3.39
N ASP A 461 -24.34 -10.22 3.06
CA ASP A 461 -24.05 -9.44 1.85
C ASP A 461 -23.09 -10.21 0.95
N TYR A 462 -23.51 -10.52 -0.28
CA TYR A 462 -22.63 -11.09 -1.28
C TYR A 462 -21.69 -10.00 -1.83
N LEU A 463 -20.37 -10.17 -1.61
CA LEU A 463 -19.35 -9.21 -2.01
C LEU A 463 -18.74 -9.47 -3.41
N GLY A 464 -19.27 -10.44 -4.14
CA GLY A 464 -18.73 -10.86 -5.43
C GLY A 464 -17.81 -12.08 -5.34
N SER A 465 -17.33 -12.53 -6.50
CA SER A 465 -16.36 -13.63 -6.59
C SER A 465 -14.98 -13.19 -6.13
N GLY A 466 -14.19 -14.14 -5.64
CA GLY A 466 -12.80 -13.96 -5.20
C GLY A 466 -11.92 -15.14 -5.59
N ASN A 467 -10.72 -15.17 -5.09
CA ASN A 467 -9.79 -16.30 -5.22
C ASN A 467 -9.06 -16.50 -3.90
N TYR A 468 -8.94 -17.76 -3.48
CA TYR A 468 -8.15 -18.14 -2.31
C TYR A 468 -7.26 -19.32 -2.68
N ASN A 469 -5.95 -19.18 -2.59
CA ASN A 469 -4.95 -20.19 -2.92
C ASN A 469 -5.16 -20.83 -4.32
N ASN A 470 -5.44 -20.01 -5.34
CA ASN A 470 -5.75 -20.42 -6.72
C ASN A 470 -7.10 -21.15 -6.88
N GLU A 471 -7.96 -21.14 -5.90
CA GLU A 471 -9.32 -21.64 -5.97
C GLU A 471 -10.32 -20.49 -6.06
N ALA A 472 -11.22 -20.51 -7.04
CA ALA A 472 -12.26 -19.51 -7.21
C ALA A 472 -13.28 -19.60 -6.07
N THR A 473 -13.62 -18.44 -5.46
CA THR A 473 -14.48 -18.37 -4.28
C THR A 473 -15.62 -17.37 -4.46
N TYR A 474 -16.71 -17.58 -3.72
CA TYR A 474 -17.68 -16.56 -3.40
C TYR A 474 -17.30 -15.91 -2.08
N ARG A 475 -17.36 -14.59 -2.01
CA ARG A 475 -17.07 -13.81 -0.80
C ARG A 475 -18.37 -13.35 -0.17
N LEU A 476 -18.59 -13.73 1.07
CA LEU A 476 -19.80 -13.44 1.84
C LEU A 476 -19.44 -12.63 3.07
N LYS A 477 -20.03 -11.46 3.24
CA LYS A 477 -19.97 -10.71 4.50
C LYS A 477 -21.12 -11.15 5.38
N VAL A 478 -20.81 -11.53 6.60
CA VAL A 478 -21.75 -11.91 7.65
C VAL A 478 -21.70 -10.86 8.75
N VAL A 479 -22.84 -10.26 9.08
CA VAL A 479 -23.00 -9.39 10.26
C VAL A 479 -23.79 -10.18 11.29
N MET A 480 -23.15 -10.44 12.43
CA MET A 480 -23.70 -11.23 13.53
C MET A 480 -24.62 -10.39 14.42
N PRO A 481 -25.47 -10.99 15.25
CA PRO A 481 -26.36 -10.28 16.17
C PRO A 481 -25.64 -9.33 17.15
N SER A 482 -24.39 -9.66 17.55
CA SER A 482 -23.55 -8.79 18.38
C SER A 482 -23.10 -7.51 17.69
N GLY A 483 -23.18 -7.46 16.33
CA GLY A 483 -22.58 -6.44 15.50
C GLY A 483 -21.18 -6.84 14.96
N LYS A 484 -20.61 -7.95 15.42
CA LYS A 484 -19.37 -8.50 14.88
C LYS A 484 -19.55 -8.83 13.40
N THR A 485 -18.53 -8.59 12.61
CA THR A 485 -18.55 -8.86 11.16
C THR A 485 -17.46 -9.85 10.78
N SER A 486 -17.79 -10.75 9.86
CA SER A 486 -16.80 -11.60 9.21
C SER A 486 -16.95 -11.58 7.68
N ILE A 487 -15.83 -11.82 6.99
CA ILE A 487 -15.81 -12.07 5.54
C ILE A 487 -15.39 -13.51 5.34
N GLN A 488 -16.28 -14.28 4.74
CA GLN A 488 -16.09 -15.71 4.52
C GLN A 488 -15.90 -16.00 3.02
N GLN A 489 -14.97 -16.89 2.70
CA GLN A 489 -14.66 -17.31 1.33
C GLN A 489 -15.05 -18.76 1.14
N TYR A 490 -16.04 -18.98 0.27
CA TYR A 490 -16.57 -20.31 -0.05
C TYR A 490 -16.12 -20.74 -1.45
N SER A 491 -15.57 -21.93 -1.58
CA SER A 491 -15.18 -22.52 -2.87
C SER A 491 -16.37 -22.58 -3.82
N ILE A 492 -16.23 -22.05 -5.02
CA ILE A 492 -17.24 -22.19 -6.07
C ILE A 492 -17.39 -23.65 -6.51
N LYS A 493 -16.27 -24.38 -6.51
CA LYS A 493 -16.20 -25.76 -6.98
C LYS A 493 -16.78 -26.77 -5.97
N SER A 494 -16.40 -26.64 -4.70
CA SER A 494 -16.76 -27.62 -3.67
C SER A 494 -17.90 -27.16 -2.76
N GLY A 495 -18.21 -25.87 -2.74
CA GLY A 495 -19.12 -25.25 -1.77
C GLY A 495 -18.53 -25.10 -0.37
N LEU A 496 -17.31 -25.58 -0.10
CA LEU A 496 -16.71 -25.58 1.23
C LEU A 496 -16.19 -24.18 1.62
N LEU A 497 -16.23 -23.88 2.92
CA LEU A 497 -15.64 -22.69 3.50
C LEU A 497 -14.11 -22.86 3.55
N LEU A 498 -13.37 -21.97 2.93
CA LEU A 498 -11.90 -22.05 2.87
C LEU A 498 -11.22 -21.10 3.86
N GLN A 499 -11.79 -19.91 4.03
CA GLN A 499 -11.23 -18.87 4.88
C GLN A 499 -12.33 -18.02 5.50
N GLU A 500 -12.08 -17.54 6.70
CA GLU A 500 -12.88 -16.53 7.38
C GLU A 500 -11.95 -15.46 7.96
N GLU A 501 -12.30 -14.20 7.75
CA GLU A 501 -11.68 -13.04 8.38
C GLU A 501 -12.72 -12.38 9.28
N ALA A 502 -12.53 -12.42 10.59
CA ALA A 502 -13.40 -11.79 11.57
C ALA A 502 -12.73 -10.57 12.17
N THR A 503 -13.49 -9.49 12.36
CA THR A 503 -13.03 -8.32 13.10
C THR A 503 -13.49 -8.48 14.55
N THR A 504 -12.55 -8.56 15.49
CA THR A 504 -12.81 -8.65 16.92
C THR A 504 -13.27 -7.30 17.48
N ALA A 505 -13.83 -7.27 18.68
CA ALA A 505 -14.36 -6.07 19.31
C ALA A 505 -13.29 -4.99 19.55
N ASP A 506 -12.05 -5.38 19.82
CA ASP A 506 -10.88 -4.48 19.91
C ASP A 506 -10.38 -3.99 18.53
N GLY A 507 -11.11 -4.29 17.44
CA GLY A 507 -10.81 -3.84 16.08
C GLY A 507 -9.68 -4.60 15.39
N LYS A 508 -9.22 -5.71 15.97
CA LYS A 508 -8.22 -6.58 15.36
C LYS A 508 -8.86 -7.54 14.38
N VAL A 509 -8.08 -7.99 13.42
CA VAL A 509 -8.51 -9.00 12.45
C VAL A 509 -7.95 -10.36 12.87
N GLU A 510 -8.84 -11.32 13.02
CA GLU A 510 -8.52 -12.73 13.18
C GLU A 510 -8.87 -13.48 11.91
N THR A 511 -7.92 -14.23 11.36
CA THR A 511 -8.13 -15.05 10.17
C THR A 511 -8.16 -16.51 10.56
N THR A 512 -9.16 -17.25 10.10
CA THR A 512 -9.24 -18.71 10.24
C THR A 512 -9.24 -19.34 8.85
N VAL A 513 -8.30 -20.26 8.61
CA VAL A 513 -8.23 -21.08 7.39
C VAL A 513 -8.73 -22.47 7.72
N TYR A 514 -9.58 -23.02 6.86
CA TYR A 514 -10.21 -24.33 7.00
C TYR A 514 -9.64 -25.28 5.97
N ASN A 515 -8.84 -26.24 6.42
CA ASN A 515 -8.14 -27.20 5.58
C ASN A 515 -8.56 -28.65 5.90
N ASP A 516 -8.09 -29.56 5.03
CA ASP A 516 -8.16 -31.00 5.24
C ASP A 516 -9.58 -31.49 5.58
N TYR A 517 -10.53 -31.15 4.72
CA TYR A 517 -11.91 -31.60 4.87
C TYR A 517 -12.03 -33.10 4.69
N ARG A 518 -12.53 -33.78 5.73
CA ARG A 518 -12.74 -35.24 5.78
C ARG A 518 -14.15 -35.61 6.24
N LYS A 519 -14.50 -36.86 6.07
CA LYS A 519 -15.76 -37.42 6.61
C LYS A 519 -15.61 -37.76 8.09
N ALA A 520 -16.53 -37.20 8.90
CA ALA A 520 -16.79 -37.63 10.28
C ALA A 520 -18.23 -38.15 10.34
N GLY A 521 -18.42 -39.46 10.29
CA GLY A 521 -19.72 -40.07 10.03
C GLY A 521 -20.27 -39.64 8.66
N ASN A 522 -21.47 -39.09 8.63
CA ASN A 522 -22.12 -38.63 7.42
C ASN A 522 -21.77 -37.19 7.02
N PHE A 523 -20.98 -36.49 7.83
CA PHE A 523 -20.69 -35.07 7.68
C PHE A 523 -19.27 -34.82 7.17
N THR A 524 -19.09 -33.79 6.38
CA THR A 524 -17.77 -33.32 5.91
C THR A 524 -17.35 -32.12 6.74
N VAL A 525 -16.23 -32.23 7.47
CA VAL A 525 -15.75 -31.20 8.39
C VAL A 525 -14.24 -30.99 8.21
N PRO A 526 -13.71 -29.80 8.53
CA PRO A 526 -12.28 -29.55 8.45
C PRO A 526 -11.54 -30.27 9.60
N PHE A 527 -10.42 -30.91 9.27
CA PHE A 527 -9.54 -31.56 10.23
C PHE A 527 -8.29 -30.73 10.54
N GLU A 528 -8.11 -29.61 9.85
CA GLU A 528 -7.07 -28.64 10.17
C GLU A 528 -7.65 -27.23 10.11
N LEU A 529 -7.46 -26.48 11.21
CA LEU A 529 -7.81 -25.07 11.31
C LEU A 529 -6.55 -24.27 11.66
N ILE A 530 -6.22 -23.29 10.83
CA ILE A 530 -5.10 -22.38 11.06
C ILE A 530 -5.67 -21.04 11.47
N LYS A 531 -5.48 -20.66 12.73
CA LYS A 531 -5.90 -19.36 13.25
C LYS A 531 -4.70 -18.42 13.31
N ASN A 532 -4.86 -17.21 12.80
CA ASN A 532 -3.85 -16.19 12.82
C ASN A 532 -4.40 -14.93 13.49
N ARG A 533 -3.78 -14.52 14.59
CA ARG A 533 -4.13 -13.30 15.34
C ARG A 533 -2.85 -12.64 15.85
N ASP A 534 -2.68 -11.33 15.65
CA ASP A 534 -1.52 -10.56 16.14
C ASP A 534 -0.16 -11.18 15.79
N GLU A 535 0.01 -11.68 14.55
CA GLU A 535 1.22 -12.38 14.05
C GLU A 535 1.49 -13.73 14.71
N GLN A 536 0.61 -14.22 15.54
CA GLN A 536 0.68 -15.56 16.10
C GLN A 536 -0.19 -16.50 15.28
N GLU A 537 0.46 -17.43 14.60
CA GLU A 537 -0.21 -18.52 13.90
C GLU A 537 -0.32 -19.73 14.82
N VAL A 538 -1.53 -20.25 14.93
CA VAL A 538 -1.83 -21.45 15.72
C VAL A 538 -2.56 -22.45 14.84
N THR A 539 -1.99 -23.62 14.66
CA THR A 539 -2.60 -24.72 13.91
C THR A 539 -3.27 -25.70 14.87
N PHE A 540 -4.58 -25.88 14.71
CA PHE A 540 -5.37 -26.89 15.38
C PHE A 540 -5.56 -28.08 14.43
N LYS A 541 -5.15 -29.26 14.83
CA LYS A 541 -5.36 -30.52 14.11
C LYS A 541 -6.41 -31.33 14.82
N VAL A 542 -7.54 -31.55 14.19
CA VAL A 542 -8.60 -32.40 14.71
C VAL A 542 -8.16 -33.85 14.58
N THR A 543 -8.22 -34.59 15.68
CA THR A 543 -7.86 -36.02 15.74
C THR A 543 -9.08 -36.93 15.69
N ASP A 544 -10.21 -36.49 16.26
CA ASP A 544 -11.47 -37.21 16.27
C ASP A 544 -12.65 -36.23 16.45
N ILE A 545 -13.79 -36.54 15.85
CA ILE A 545 -15.04 -35.81 16.04
C ILE A 545 -16.20 -36.80 16.19
N LYS A 546 -17.02 -36.60 17.24
CA LYS A 546 -18.23 -37.36 17.49
C LYS A 546 -19.44 -36.43 17.56
N PHE A 547 -20.52 -36.84 16.92
CA PHE A 547 -21.78 -36.12 16.94
C PHE A 547 -22.83 -36.87 17.76
N ASN A 548 -23.55 -36.14 18.63
CA ASN A 548 -24.56 -36.67 19.55
C ASN A 548 -24.05 -37.70 20.56
N GLU A 549 -22.73 -37.74 20.80
CA GLU A 549 -22.08 -38.64 21.72
C GLU A 549 -21.05 -37.93 22.58
N GLY A 550 -20.86 -38.37 23.84
CA GLY A 550 -19.78 -37.95 24.72
C GLY A 550 -19.92 -36.54 25.31
N VAL A 551 -21.09 -35.93 25.22
CA VAL A 551 -21.38 -34.59 25.75
C VAL A 551 -22.65 -34.61 26.60
N SER A 552 -22.59 -33.99 27.77
CA SER A 552 -23.71 -33.84 28.69
C SER A 552 -23.81 -32.41 29.21
N SER A 553 -24.95 -32.02 29.80
CA SER A 553 -25.12 -30.69 30.41
C SER A 553 -24.16 -30.38 31.56
N GLN A 554 -23.58 -31.41 32.17
CA GLN A 554 -22.59 -31.22 33.24
C GLN A 554 -21.25 -30.67 32.72
N ASP A 555 -20.95 -30.83 31.44
CA ASP A 555 -19.72 -30.34 30.82
C ASP A 555 -19.67 -28.80 30.75
N PHE A 556 -20.80 -28.14 30.97
CA PHE A 556 -20.97 -26.69 30.84
C PHE A 556 -21.28 -25.99 32.19
N GLN A 557 -20.95 -26.60 33.28
CA GLN A 557 -21.13 -26.07 34.64
C GLN A 557 -19.85 -25.50 35.26
#